data_efca6ed0bffb93ccb4b7c970a3ee9c0a
#
_entry.id   efca6ed0bffb93ccb4b7c970a3ee9c0a
#
_cell.length_a   1.000
_cell.length_b   1.000
_cell.length_c   1.000
_cell.angle_alpha   90.00
_cell.angle_beta   90.00
_cell.angle_gamma   90.00
#
_symmetry.space_group_name_H-M   'P 1'
#
loop_
_entity.id
_entity.type
_entity.pdbx_description
1 polymer ?
#
loop_
_entity_poly.entity_id
_entity_poly.type
_entity_poly.pdbx_seq_one_letter_code
_entity_poly.pdbx_strand_id
1 'polypeptide(L)'
;MYSSTGLSSEQITDLVARIHDLREAPASRAGRKPTLGLYKCVVVALIYLRSNRTQASIADQFHVSQKTISRTIASWTPILGQALQDCTPTVDDLDVTDPLIVDGTLLPTWSWRSMPELYSGKHKTTGGNVQVACDLTGRLAFISDPMPGRTHDAHALKETGLLDHITTGQLIGDKGCIGLGMITPIRAQPHHHTEEEKRFNKSVNAIRYMIERVIANLKTWRILHTDYRRPFTTFPETITTVAALEFYRNTF
;
A
#
# COMPACT_ATOMS: atom_id res chain seq x y z
N MET A 1 -19.86 -8.74 5.02
CA MET A 1 -19.03 -7.65 5.58
C MET A 1 -17.64 -7.62 4.92
N TYR A 2 -16.96 -8.73 4.74
CA TYR A 2 -15.63 -8.84 4.12
C TYR A 2 -15.48 -8.11 2.76
N SER A 3 -16.43 -8.26 1.84
CA SER A 3 -16.37 -7.62 0.52
C SER A 3 -16.35 -6.09 0.56
N SER A 4 -16.97 -5.49 1.58
CA SER A 4 -17.07 -4.03 1.72
C SER A 4 -16.00 -3.40 2.61
N THR A 5 -15.41 -4.17 3.55
CA THR A 5 -14.42 -3.68 4.51
C THR A 5 -13.01 -4.23 4.28
N GLY A 6 -12.88 -5.33 3.54
CA GLY A 6 -11.61 -6.05 3.34
C GLY A 6 -11.18 -6.93 4.52
N LEU A 7 -11.92 -6.90 5.63
CA LEU A 7 -11.65 -7.67 6.85
C LEU A 7 -12.84 -8.53 7.24
N SER A 8 -12.59 -9.66 7.91
CA SER A 8 -13.62 -10.49 8.52
C SER A 8 -14.27 -9.79 9.73
N SER A 9 -15.39 -10.31 10.21
CA SER A 9 -16.04 -9.77 11.41
C SER A 9 -15.15 -9.94 12.64
N GLU A 10 -14.40 -11.02 12.73
CA GLU A 10 -13.45 -11.31 13.80
C GLU A 10 -12.30 -10.31 13.78
N GLN A 11 -11.67 -10.10 12.62
CA GLN A 11 -10.62 -9.09 12.45
C GLN A 11 -11.09 -7.68 12.80
N ILE A 12 -12.32 -7.31 12.42
CA ILE A 12 -12.87 -5.99 12.78
C ILE A 12 -13.08 -5.89 14.29
N THR A 13 -13.52 -6.96 14.95
CA THR A 13 -13.72 -6.96 16.40
C THR A 13 -12.40 -6.83 17.15
N ASP A 14 -11.36 -7.56 16.73
CA ASP A 14 -10.00 -7.42 17.29
C ASP A 14 -9.44 -6.01 17.07
N LEU A 15 -9.57 -5.48 15.85
CA LEU A 15 -9.12 -4.12 15.53
C LEU A 15 -9.82 -3.05 16.39
N VAL A 16 -11.11 -3.23 16.64
CA VAL A 16 -11.90 -2.33 17.53
C VAL A 16 -11.39 -2.43 18.97
N ALA A 17 -11.04 -3.62 19.46
CA ALA A 17 -10.47 -3.82 20.79
C ALA A 17 -9.09 -3.12 20.90
N ARG A 18 -8.19 -3.35 19.95
CA ARG A 18 -6.88 -2.66 19.90
C ARG A 18 -7.01 -1.14 19.94
N ILE A 19 -7.95 -0.59 19.17
CA ILE A 19 -8.20 0.87 19.16
C ILE A 19 -8.80 1.34 20.48
N HIS A 20 -9.66 0.54 21.11
CA HIS A 20 -10.22 0.87 22.42
C HIS A 20 -9.10 1.01 23.45
N ASP A 21 -8.20 0.04 23.52
CA ASP A 21 -7.08 0.02 24.45
C ASP A 21 -6.13 1.20 24.23
N LEU A 22 -5.83 1.55 22.97
CA LEU A 22 -5.04 2.75 22.65
C LEU A 22 -5.69 4.06 23.12
N ARG A 23 -7.02 4.10 23.27
CA ARG A 23 -7.78 5.32 23.62
C ARG A 23 -8.11 5.42 25.10
N GLU A 24 -7.91 4.39 25.89
CA GLU A 24 -8.16 4.40 27.34
C GLU A 24 -7.14 5.23 28.13
N ALA A 25 -6.05 5.72 27.51
CA ALA A 25 -5.24 6.77 28.12
C ALA A 25 -6.11 8.03 28.33
N PRO A 26 -6.14 8.64 29.54
CA PRO A 26 -7.22 9.49 30.02
C PRO A 26 -7.28 10.83 29.26
N ALA A 27 -8.16 10.94 28.31
CA ALA A 27 -8.63 12.21 27.80
C ALA A 27 -10.16 12.25 27.89
N SER A 28 -10.70 12.47 29.07
CA SER A 28 -12.12 12.79 29.25
C SER A 28 -12.42 14.10 28.54
N ARG A 29 -12.77 14.04 27.25
CA ARG A 29 -13.34 15.18 26.56
C ARG A 29 -14.81 15.27 26.97
N ALA A 30 -15.12 16.17 27.90
CA ALA A 30 -16.47 16.65 28.12
C ALA A 30 -16.99 17.21 26.77
N GLY A 31 -18.01 16.58 26.17
CA GLY A 31 -18.57 16.99 24.89
C GLY A 31 -19.75 16.15 24.49
N ARG A 32 -20.48 16.60 23.45
CA ARG A 32 -21.59 15.85 22.86
C ARG A 32 -21.13 14.47 22.41
N LYS A 33 -21.88 13.42 22.78
CA LYS A 33 -21.60 12.05 22.34
C LYS A 33 -21.45 11.99 20.80
N PRO A 34 -20.42 11.29 20.27
CA PRO A 34 -20.26 11.12 18.84
C PRO A 34 -21.50 10.46 18.23
N THR A 35 -21.93 10.94 17.06
CA THR A 35 -23.08 10.37 16.33
C THR A 35 -22.85 8.91 15.90
N LEU A 36 -21.58 8.58 15.61
CA LEU A 36 -21.16 7.22 15.33
C LEU A 36 -20.36 6.69 16.52
N GLY A 37 -20.70 5.50 17.01
CA GLY A 37 -19.91 4.78 18.02
C GLY A 37 -18.60 4.25 17.42
N LEU A 38 -17.69 3.78 18.27
CA LEU A 38 -16.36 3.27 17.93
C LEU A 38 -16.39 2.29 16.75
N TYR A 39 -17.17 1.22 16.87
CA TYR A 39 -17.31 0.19 15.83
C TYR A 39 -17.74 0.77 14.46
N LYS A 40 -18.75 1.65 14.45
CA LYS A 40 -19.22 2.26 13.20
C LYS A 40 -18.17 3.19 12.57
N CYS A 41 -17.37 3.89 13.38
CA CYS A 41 -16.28 4.73 12.88
C CYS A 41 -15.21 3.88 12.17
N VAL A 42 -14.80 2.76 12.76
CA VAL A 42 -13.87 1.80 12.16
C VAL A 42 -14.43 1.27 10.83
N VAL A 43 -15.69 0.80 10.85
CA VAL A 43 -16.34 0.27 9.63
C VAL A 43 -16.45 1.32 8.53
N VAL A 44 -16.80 2.57 8.84
CA VAL A 44 -16.84 3.68 7.87
C VAL A 44 -15.47 3.90 7.22
N ALA A 45 -14.39 3.96 8.02
CA ALA A 45 -13.05 4.14 7.51
C ALA A 45 -12.62 2.95 6.62
N LEU A 46 -12.87 1.71 7.05
CA LEU A 46 -12.60 0.51 6.26
C LEU A 46 -13.37 0.47 4.94
N ILE A 47 -14.66 0.81 4.94
CA ILE A 47 -15.48 0.88 3.71
C ILE A 47 -14.89 1.91 2.75
N TYR A 48 -14.49 3.07 3.26
CA TYR A 48 -13.87 4.10 2.43
C TYR A 48 -12.55 3.63 1.82
N LEU A 49 -11.65 3.09 2.62
CA LEU A 49 -10.35 2.59 2.15
C LEU A 49 -10.52 1.43 1.16
N ARG A 50 -11.41 0.47 1.49
CA ARG A 50 -11.64 -0.71 0.66
C ARG A 50 -12.29 -0.41 -0.68
N SER A 51 -13.28 0.46 -0.71
CA SER A 51 -14.14 0.65 -1.89
C SER A 51 -13.97 1.98 -2.61
N ASN A 52 -13.29 2.95 -2.01
CA ASN A 52 -13.17 4.34 -2.49
C ASN A 52 -14.51 4.95 -2.93
N ARG A 53 -15.60 4.65 -2.18
CA ARG A 53 -16.94 5.18 -2.45
C ARG A 53 -16.99 6.68 -2.14
N THR A 54 -17.94 7.38 -2.75
CA THR A 54 -18.17 8.77 -2.40
C THR A 54 -18.63 8.89 -0.94
N GLN A 55 -18.16 9.94 -0.26
CA GLN A 55 -18.53 10.17 1.13
C GLN A 55 -20.05 10.37 1.30
N ALA A 56 -20.73 10.93 0.28
CA ALA A 56 -22.19 11.05 0.25
C ALA A 56 -22.86 9.67 0.29
N SER A 57 -22.43 8.73 -0.56
CA SER A 57 -22.99 7.36 -0.57
C SER A 57 -22.77 6.61 0.75
N ILE A 58 -21.65 6.86 1.45
CA ILE A 58 -21.42 6.28 2.78
C ILE A 58 -22.33 6.99 3.81
N ALA A 59 -22.53 8.29 3.68
CA ALA A 59 -23.42 9.06 4.56
C ALA A 59 -24.86 8.56 4.50
N ASP A 60 -25.37 8.30 3.30
CA ASP A 60 -26.70 7.71 3.10
C ASP A 60 -26.82 6.34 3.78
N GLN A 61 -25.80 5.47 3.63
CA GLN A 61 -25.77 4.14 4.22
C GLN A 61 -25.81 4.17 5.76
N PHE A 62 -25.18 5.18 6.39
CA PHE A 62 -25.10 5.30 7.85
C PHE A 62 -26.11 6.28 8.43
N HIS A 63 -26.96 6.90 7.60
CA HIS A 63 -27.96 7.90 7.98
C HIS A 63 -27.37 9.08 8.76
N VAL A 64 -26.24 9.61 8.26
CA VAL A 64 -25.54 10.77 8.82
C VAL A 64 -25.20 11.78 7.72
N SER A 65 -24.75 12.97 8.09
CA SER A 65 -24.30 13.96 7.11
C SER A 65 -22.96 13.56 6.46
N GLN A 66 -22.75 13.94 5.19
CA GLN A 66 -21.45 13.78 4.52
C GLN A 66 -20.29 14.40 5.33
N LYS A 67 -20.55 15.53 6.00
CA LYS A 67 -19.58 16.20 6.88
C LYS A 67 -19.14 15.29 8.05
N THR A 68 -20.06 14.50 8.61
CA THR A 68 -19.77 13.49 9.64
C THR A 68 -18.84 12.42 9.08
N ILE A 69 -19.16 11.88 7.90
CA ILE A 69 -18.32 10.88 7.23
C ILE A 69 -16.93 11.43 6.92
N SER A 70 -16.85 12.64 6.36
CA SER A 70 -15.57 13.29 6.03
C SER A 70 -14.66 13.42 7.27
N ARG A 71 -15.22 13.86 8.39
CA ARG A 71 -14.50 13.97 9.67
C ARG A 71 -14.10 12.59 10.21
N THR A 72 -15.00 11.62 10.12
CA THR A 72 -14.71 10.25 10.55
C THR A 72 -13.53 9.68 9.76
N ILE A 73 -13.55 9.75 8.43
CA ILE A 73 -12.45 9.27 7.60
C ILE A 73 -11.14 9.98 7.95
N ALA A 74 -11.16 11.31 8.09
CA ALA A 74 -9.97 12.10 8.41
C ALA A 74 -9.36 11.74 9.78
N SER A 75 -10.20 11.46 10.78
CA SER A 75 -9.72 11.15 12.13
C SER A 75 -9.36 9.68 12.31
N TRP A 76 -10.03 8.77 11.59
CA TRP A 76 -9.91 7.33 11.85
C TRP A 76 -8.91 6.61 10.95
N THR A 77 -8.58 7.18 9.78
CA THR A 77 -7.50 6.62 8.94
C THR A 77 -6.17 6.57 9.70
N PRO A 78 -5.68 7.67 10.32
CA PRO A 78 -4.46 7.63 11.13
C PRO A 78 -4.55 6.68 12.32
N ILE A 79 -5.69 6.64 13.01
CA ILE A 79 -5.90 5.77 14.18
C ILE A 79 -5.81 4.29 13.80
N LEU A 80 -6.33 3.90 12.63
CA LEU A 80 -6.20 2.54 12.10
C LEU A 80 -4.73 2.18 11.88
N GLY A 81 -3.95 3.07 11.25
CA GLY A 81 -2.52 2.85 11.04
C GLY A 81 -1.76 2.72 12.35
N GLN A 82 -2.05 3.59 13.31
CA GLN A 82 -1.41 3.55 14.64
C GLN A 82 -1.75 2.26 15.41
N ALA A 83 -2.99 1.79 15.33
CA ALA A 83 -3.43 0.56 16.01
C ALA A 83 -2.80 -0.72 15.43
N LEU A 84 -2.22 -0.63 14.25
CA LEU A 84 -1.60 -1.74 13.52
C LEU A 84 -0.11 -1.52 13.27
N GLN A 85 0.49 -0.56 13.96
CA GLN A 85 1.91 -0.24 13.77
C GLN A 85 2.82 -1.42 14.12
N ASP A 86 2.46 -2.21 15.12
CA ASP A 86 3.15 -3.43 15.53
C ASP A 86 3.05 -4.58 14.52
N CYS A 87 2.06 -4.52 13.61
CA CYS A 87 1.88 -5.50 12.55
C CYS A 87 2.64 -5.14 11.26
N THR A 88 3.21 -3.93 11.17
CA THR A 88 3.82 -3.42 9.95
C THR A 88 5.34 -3.49 10.07
N PRO A 89 6.01 -4.39 9.31
CA PRO A 89 7.46 -4.47 9.35
C PRO A 89 8.10 -3.19 8.81
N THR A 90 9.18 -2.77 9.44
CA THR A 90 10.09 -1.75 8.95
C THR A 90 11.17 -2.39 8.07
N VAL A 91 12.02 -1.60 7.44
CA VAL A 91 13.15 -2.14 6.66
C VAL A 91 14.09 -2.94 7.54
N ASP A 92 14.26 -2.55 8.81
CA ASP A 92 15.12 -3.22 9.79
C ASP A 92 14.58 -4.59 10.25
N ASP A 93 13.26 -4.81 10.10
CA ASP A 93 12.60 -6.08 10.47
C ASP A 93 12.63 -7.10 9.31
N LEU A 94 13.14 -6.73 8.13
CA LEU A 94 13.20 -7.63 6.99
C LEU A 94 14.24 -8.72 7.21
N ASP A 95 13.87 -9.96 6.93
CA ASP A 95 14.84 -11.07 6.93
C ASP A 95 15.79 -10.90 5.74
N VAL A 96 17.01 -10.52 6.05
CA VAL A 96 18.07 -10.30 5.05
C VAL A 96 18.63 -11.58 4.47
N THR A 97 18.21 -12.76 4.97
CA THR A 97 18.68 -14.06 4.49
C THR A 97 17.89 -14.58 3.30
N ASP A 98 16.62 -14.21 3.21
CA ASP A 98 15.70 -14.66 2.17
C ASP A 98 15.62 -13.68 0.98
N PRO A 99 15.58 -14.20 -0.25
CA PRO A 99 15.41 -13.36 -1.43
C PRO A 99 14.06 -12.65 -1.44
N LEU A 100 14.06 -11.35 -1.79
CA LEU A 100 12.86 -10.56 -1.99
C LEU A 100 12.65 -10.22 -3.47
N ILE A 101 11.40 -10.22 -3.89
CA ILE A 101 11.00 -9.75 -5.21
C ILE A 101 10.49 -8.33 -5.07
N VAL A 102 11.04 -7.41 -5.86
CA VAL A 102 10.70 -5.97 -5.81
C VAL A 102 10.13 -5.52 -7.14
N ASP A 103 9.08 -4.72 -7.10
CA ASP A 103 8.53 -4.05 -8.28
C ASP A 103 7.91 -2.71 -7.91
N GLY A 104 7.98 -1.75 -8.85
CA GLY A 104 7.37 -0.44 -8.72
C GLY A 104 5.93 -0.44 -9.22
N THR A 105 5.06 0.30 -8.53
CA THR A 105 3.69 0.48 -9.01
C THR A 105 3.21 1.90 -8.81
N LEU A 106 2.42 2.40 -9.79
CA LEU A 106 1.74 3.68 -9.67
C LEU A 106 0.41 3.51 -8.93
N LEU A 107 0.22 4.34 -7.92
CA LEU A 107 -1.04 4.50 -7.20
C LEU A 107 -1.71 5.78 -7.71
N PRO A 108 -2.83 5.69 -8.47
CA PRO A 108 -3.39 6.83 -9.17
C PRO A 108 -4.00 7.85 -8.22
N THR A 109 -3.86 9.11 -8.57
CA THR A 109 -4.47 10.25 -7.89
C THR A 109 -5.33 11.05 -8.87
N TRP A 110 -6.30 11.80 -8.35
CA TRP A 110 -7.03 12.78 -9.14
C TRP A 110 -6.04 13.76 -9.80
N SER A 111 -6.41 14.31 -10.94
CA SER A 111 -5.55 15.25 -11.69
C SER A 111 -5.23 16.51 -10.87
N TRP A 112 -3.97 16.68 -10.51
CA TRP A 112 -3.44 17.86 -9.82
C TRP A 112 -2.66 18.72 -10.81
N ARG A 113 -3.33 19.66 -11.48
CA ARG A 113 -2.69 20.57 -12.45
C ARG A 113 -1.55 21.40 -11.85
N SER A 114 -1.60 21.63 -10.53
CA SER A 114 -0.57 22.35 -9.78
C SER A 114 0.65 21.51 -9.39
N MET A 115 0.62 20.19 -9.64
CA MET A 115 1.67 19.24 -9.26
C MET A 115 2.06 18.37 -10.45
N PRO A 116 2.74 18.95 -11.49
CA PRO A 116 3.09 18.24 -12.72
C PRO A 116 4.05 17.07 -12.47
N GLU A 117 4.77 17.06 -11.37
CA GLU A 117 5.66 15.99 -10.94
C GLU A 117 4.93 14.66 -10.64
N LEU A 118 3.63 14.72 -10.36
CA LEU A 118 2.82 13.52 -10.16
C LEU A 118 2.47 12.80 -11.47
N TYR A 119 2.67 13.43 -12.62
CA TYR A 119 2.35 12.84 -13.91
C TYR A 119 3.39 11.79 -14.30
N SER A 120 2.95 10.55 -14.46
CA SER A 120 3.75 9.44 -14.97
C SER A 120 3.61 9.33 -16.50
N GLY A 121 4.67 9.60 -17.23
CA GLY A 121 4.72 9.39 -18.67
C GLY A 121 4.56 7.92 -19.08
N LYS A 122 5.01 6.99 -18.23
CA LYS A 122 4.87 5.53 -18.42
C LYS A 122 3.40 5.09 -18.35
N HIS A 123 2.67 5.60 -17.36
CA HIS A 123 1.28 5.22 -17.09
C HIS A 123 0.25 6.19 -17.67
N LYS A 124 0.68 7.34 -18.22
CA LYS A 124 -0.16 8.39 -18.79
C LYS A 124 -1.25 8.90 -17.83
N THR A 125 -0.94 8.91 -16.55
CA THR A 125 -1.84 9.38 -15.49
C THR A 125 -1.03 9.96 -14.32
N THR A 126 -1.71 10.70 -13.43
CA THR A 126 -1.11 11.23 -12.21
C THR A 126 -1.17 10.21 -11.09
N GLY A 127 -0.15 10.17 -10.24
CA GLY A 127 -0.11 9.27 -9.10
C GLY A 127 1.17 9.36 -8.29
N GLY A 128 1.24 8.55 -7.22
CA GLY A 128 2.46 8.28 -6.47
C GLY A 128 3.07 6.96 -6.92
N ASN A 129 4.38 6.96 -7.21
CA ASN A 129 5.14 5.74 -7.44
C ASN A 129 5.55 5.16 -6.08
N VAL A 130 5.21 3.90 -5.82
CA VAL A 130 5.64 3.16 -4.64
C VAL A 130 6.40 1.91 -5.04
N GLN A 131 7.39 1.53 -4.23
CA GLN A 131 8.11 0.27 -4.36
C GLN A 131 7.50 -0.75 -3.41
N VAL A 132 7.22 -1.94 -3.91
CA VAL A 132 6.63 -3.05 -3.16
C VAL A 132 7.60 -4.21 -3.18
N ALA A 133 7.83 -4.84 -2.03
CA ALA A 133 8.59 -6.07 -1.95
C ALA A 133 7.74 -7.20 -1.35
N CYS A 134 7.99 -8.42 -1.83
CA CYS A 134 7.42 -9.63 -1.25
C CYS A 134 8.47 -10.74 -1.18
N ASP A 135 8.23 -11.71 -0.30
CA ASP A 135 9.01 -12.94 -0.26
C ASP A 135 8.67 -13.89 -1.43
N LEU A 136 9.41 -14.99 -1.55
CA LEU A 136 9.20 -15.99 -2.59
C LEU A 136 7.86 -16.75 -2.45
N THR A 137 7.19 -16.66 -1.31
CA THR A 137 5.85 -17.23 -1.08
C THR A 137 4.72 -16.30 -1.53
N GLY A 138 5.06 -15.05 -1.83
CA GLY A 138 4.10 -14.01 -2.22
C GLY A 138 3.45 -13.32 -1.01
N ARG A 139 4.11 -13.30 0.14
CA ARG A 139 3.70 -12.48 1.28
C ARG A 139 4.30 -11.09 1.13
N LEU A 140 3.48 -10.06 1.34
CA LEU A 140 3.96 -8.68 1.38
C LEU A 140 5.02 -8.55 2.47
N ALA A 141 6.19 -8.00 2.12
CA ALA A 141 7.30 -7.76 3.04
C ALA A 141 7.54 -6.26 3.28
N PHE A 142 7.37 -5.43 2.24
CA PHE A 142 7.64 -4.01 2.34
C PHE A 142 6.79 -3.21 1.34
N ILE A 143 6.49 -1.97 1.70
CA ILE A 143 5.95 -0.94 0.80
C ILE A 143 6.60 0.39 1.17
N SER A 144 7.09 1.12 0.17
CA SER A 144 7.72 2.43 0.38
C SER A 144 6.70 3.56 0.55
N ASP A 145 7.18 4.68 1.06
CA ASP A 145 6.48 5.96 0.89
C ASP A 145 6.31 6.30 -0.59
N PRO A 146 5.26 7.07 -0.95
CA PRO A 146 5.01 7.46 -2.33
C PRO A 146 6.00 8.52 -2.80
N MET A 147 6.58 8.29 -3.94
CA MET A 147 7.36 9.29 -4.68
C MET A 147 6.54 9.90 -5.82
N PRO A 148 6.95 11.05 -6.38
CA PRO A 148 6.32 11.62 -7.55
C PRO A 148 6.19 10.61 -8.69
N GLY A 149 5.03 10.56 -9.35
CA GLY A 149 4.72 9.56 -10.40
C GLY A 149 5.66 9.58 -11.60
N ARG A 150 6.39 10.69 -11.84
CA ARG A 150 7.43 10.79 -12.87
C ARG A 150 8.73 10.07 -12.50
N THR A 151 8.91 9.69 -11.23
CA THR A 151 10.15 9.06 -10.73
C THR A 151 10.30 7.68 -11.36
N HIS A 152 11.48 7.40 -11.92
CA HIS A 152 11.82 6.09 -12.46
C HIS A 152 11.97 5.05 -11.34
N ASP A 153 11.50 3.83 -11.57
CA ASP A 153 11.48 2.76 -10.58
C ASP A 153 12.88 2.50 -9.95
N ALA A 154 13.94 2.50 -10.77
CA ALA A 154 15.31 2.33 -10.26
C ALA A 154 15.77 3.47 -9.33
N HIS A 155 15.36 4.71 -9.58
CA HIS A 155 15.65 5.83 -8.68
C HIS A 155 14.78 5.74 -7.43
N ALA A 156 13.49 5.46 -7.61
CA ALA A 156 12.57 5.26 -6.50
C ALA A 156 13.08 4.17 -5.53
N LEU A 157 13.56 3.05 -6.07
CA LEU A 157 14.10 1.96 -5.25
C LEU A 157 15.33 2.37 -4.44
N LYS A 158 16.22 3.18 -5.00
CA LYS A 158 17.40 3.71 -4.27
C LYS A 158 17.01 4.56 -3.06
N GLU A 159 15.99 5.40 -3.24
CA GLU A 159 15.50 6.31 -2.19
C GLU A 159 14.76 5.59 -1.05
N THR A 160 14.39 4.31 -1.23
CA THR A 160 13.68 3.55 -0.17
C THR A 160 14.59 3.11 0.97
N GLY A 161 15.91 3.14 0.81
CA GLY A 161 16.86 2.54 1.74
C GLY A 161 16.93 1.01 1.67
N LEU A 162 16.05 0.34 0.92
CA LEU A 162 16.00 -1.13 0.84
C LEU A 162 17.33 -1.74 0.35
N LEU A 163 18.03 -1.07 -0.57
CA LEU A 163 19.29 -1.53 -1.13
C LEU A 163 20.46 -1.45 -0.12
N ASP A 164 20.32 -0.66 0.93
CA ASP A 164 21.35 -0.48 1.96
C ASP A 164 21.24 -1.56 3.04
N HIS A 165 20.03 -2.13 3.23
CA HIS A 165 19.73 -3.15 4.24
C HIS A 165 19.85 -4.58 3.71
N ILE A 166 19.57 -4.80 2.43
CA ILE A 166 19.53 -6.15 1.85
C ILE A 166 20.69 -6.32 0.87
N THR A 167 21.39 -7.45 0.96
CA THR A 167 22.42 -7.80 0.00
C THR A 167 21.85 -7.81 -1.42
N THR A 168 22.43 -7.03 -2.32
CA THR A 168 21.86 -6.81 -3.67
C THR A 168 21.63 -8.09 -4.47
N GLY A 169 22.44 -9.13 -4.27
CA GLY A 169 22.25 -10.46 -4.88
C GLY A 169 21.01 -11.23 -4.38
N GLN A 170 20.31 -10.74 -3.36
CA GLN A 170 19.08 -11.33 -2.82
C GLN A 170 17.82 -10.59 -3.29
N LEU A 171 17.97 -9.54 -4.09
CA LEU A 171 16.84 -8.80 -4.66
C LEU A 171 16.59 -9.22 -6.10
N ILE A 172 15.32 -9.51 -6.41
CA ILE A 172 14.87 -9.88 -7.75
C ILE A 172 14.00 -8.74 -8.27
N GLY A 173 14.39 -8.15 -9.40
CA GLY A 173 13.69 -7.00 -9.98
C GLY A 173 13.40 -7.15 -11.47
N ASP A 174 12.79 -6.12 -12.04
CA ASP A 174 12.55 -6.03 -13.48
C ASP A 174 13.80 -5.53 -14.24
N LYS A 175 13.69 -5.46 -15.58
CA LYS A 175 14.76 -4.93 -16.44
C LYS A 175 15.10 -3.46 -16.19
N GLY A 176 14.22 -2.72 -15.53
CA GLY A 176 14.44 -1.33 -15.13
C GLY A 176 15.45 -1.20 -13.99
N CYS A 177 15.65 -2.27 -13.21
CA CYS A 177 16.57 -2.34 -12.08
C CYS A 177 18.00 -2.82 -12.45
N ILE A 178 18.28 -3.00 -13.75
CA ILE A 178 19.64 -3.38 -14.21
C ILE A 178 20.65 -2.33 -13.76
N GLY A 179 21.76 -2.78 -13.18
CA GLY A 179 22.83 -1.90 -12.64
C GLY A 179 22.69 -1.61 -11.15
N LEU A 180 21.65 -2.14 -10.48
CA LEU A 180 21.48 -2.06 -9.03
C LEU A 180 22.02 -3.30 -8.29
N GLY A 181 22.74 -4.19 -8.97
CA GLY A 181 23.27 -5.43 -8.38
C GLY A 181 22.20 -6.51 -8.12
N MET A 182 20.97 -6.32 -8.61
CA MET A 182 19.85 -7.23 -8.42
C MET A 182 19.83 -8.34 -9.48
N ILE A 183 19.17 -9.44 -9.18
CA ILE A 183 18.82 -10.49 -10.15
C ILE A 183 17.71 -9.93 -11.06
N THR A 184 18.05 -9.70 -12.32
CA THR A 184 17.11 -9.14 -13.31
C THR A 184 17.14 -9.95 -14.60
N PRO A 185 16.04 -9.94 -15.39
CA PRO A 185 16.09 -10.52 -16.72
C PRO A 185 17.15 -9.86 -17.59
N ILE A 186 17.92 -10.67 -18.31
CA ILE A 186 18.96 -10.22 -19.25
C ILE A 186 18.29 -9.45 -20.39
N ARG A 187 18.81 -8.27 -20.76
CA ARG A 187 18.36 -7.54 -21.95
C ARG A 187 18.82 -8.24 -23.21
N ALA A 188 17.98 -8.31 -24.23
CA ALA A 188 18.37 -8.76 -25.55
C ALA A 188 19.49 -7.85 -26.07
N GLN A 189 20.60 -8.47 -26.49
CA GLN A 189 21.61 -7.80 -27.28
C GLN A 189 21.17 -7.79 -28.76
N PRO A 190 21.82 -7.00 -29.67
CA PRO A 190 21.44 -6.94 -31.08
C PRO A 190 21.39 -8.29 -31.81
N HIS A 191 21.99 -9.33 -31.23
CA HIS A 191 22.14 -10.67 -31.86
C HIS A 191 21.27 -11.78 -31.27
N HIS A 192 20.14 -11.44 -30.62
CA HIS A 192 19.24 -12.37 -29.98
C HIS A 192 19.77 -13.05 -28.71
N HIS A 193 18.85 -13.48 -27.83
CA HIS A 193 19.19 -14.26 -26.65
C HIS A 193 19.65 -15.67 -27.01
N THR A 194 20.67 -16.15 -26.30
CA THR A 194 21.01 -17.56 -26.27
C THR A 194 19.88 -18.40 -25.64
N GLU A 195 19.85 -19.70 -25.85
CA GLU A 195 18.86 -20.59 -25.25
C GLU A 195 18.98 -20.61 -23.71
N GLU A 196 20.18 -20.43 -23.17
CA GLU A 196 20.44 -20.32 -21.73
C GLU A 196 19.86 -19.02 -21.15
N GLU A 197 20.07 -17.89 -21.82
CA GLU A 197 19.51 -16.61 -21.43
C GLU A 197 17.98 -16.61 -21.49
N LYS A 198 17.40 -17.28 -22.47
CA LYS A 198 15.94 -17.47 -22.57
C LYS A 198 15.41 -18.27 -21.38
N ARG A 199 16.08 -19.38 -21.01
CA ARG A 199 15.72 -20.21 -19.86
C ARG A 199 15.84 -19.41 -18.57
N PHE A 200 16.94 -18.70 -18.38
CA PHE A 200 17.14 -17.84 -17.21
C PHE A 200 16.05 -16.78 -17.11
N ASN A 201 15.79 -16.03 -18.18
CA ASN A 201 14.74 -15.00 -18.22
C ASN A 201 13.35 -15.58 -17.92
N LYS A 202 13.06 -16.80 -18.42
CA LYS A 202 11.81 -17.49 -18.12
C LYS A 202 11.69 -17.82 -16.63
N SER A 203 12.76 -18.28 -15.99
CA SER A 203 12.79 -18.58 -14.55
C SER A 203 12.61 -17.33 -13.71
N VAL A 204 13.34 -16.25 -14.00
CA VAL A 204 13.22 -14.97 -13.30
C VAL A 204 11.80 -14.40 -13.44
N ASN A 205 11.22 -14.43 -14.64
CA ASN A 205 9.86 -13.93 -14.86
C ASN A 205 8.80 -14.79 -14.15
N ALA A 206 9.01 -16.11 -14.05
CA ALA A 206 8.10 -16.98 -13.31
C ALA A 206 8.09 -16.65 -11.79
N ILE A 207 9.26 -16.35 -11.22
CA ILE A 207 9.37 -15.91 -9.83
C ILE A 207 8.73 -14.53 -9.66
N ARG A 208 8.99 -13.58 -10.56
CA ARG A 208 8.43 -12.23 -10.51
C ARG A 208 6.91 -12.16 -10.60
N TYR A 209 6.26 -13.19 -11.15
CA TYR A 209 4.79 -13.25 -11.16
C TYR A 209 4.17 -13.13 -9.74
N MET A 210 4.92 -13.51 -8.69
CA MET A 210 4.45 -13.41 -7.31
C MET A 210 4.21 -11.95 -6.90
N ILE A 211 5.12 -11.03 -7.24
CA ILE A 211 4.96 -9.61 -6.87
C ILE A 211 3.76 -8.97 -7.59
N GLU A 212 3.47 -9.38 -8.83
CA GLU A 212 2.29 -8.90 -9.56
C GLU A 212 0.99 -9.25 -8.81
N ARG A 213 0.91 -10.47 -8.25
CA ARG A 213 -0.21 -10.90 -7.40
C ARG A 213 -0.30 -10.09 -6.11
N VAL A 214 0.84 -9.82 -5.46
CA VAL A 214 0.88 -9.02 -4.23
C VAL A 214 0.40 -7.60 -4.51
N ILE A 215 0.89 -6.97 -5.57
CA ILE A 215 0.42 -5.65 -6.01
C ILE A 215 -1.07 -5.66 -6.36
N ALA A 216 -1.56 -6.70 -7.04
CA ALA A 216 -2.98 -6.87 -7.34
C ALA A 216 -3.82 -6.99 -6.06
N ASN A 217 -3.35 -7.75 -5.07
CA ASN A 217 -4.00 -7.87 -3.76
C ASN A 217 -4.03 -6.53 -3.01
N LEU A 218 -2.92 -5.80 -2.98
CA LEU A 218 -2.84 -4.46 -2.40
C LEU A 218 -3.84 -3.51 -3.09
N LYS A 219 -3.96 -3.56 -4.40
CA LYS A 219 -4.91 -2.75 -5.19
C LYS A 219 -6.37 -3.19 -5.06
N THR A 220 -6.67 -4.29 -4.36
CA THR A 220 -8.04 -4.60 -3.94
C THR A 220 -8.56 -3.58 -2.93
N TRP A 221 -7.69 -2.88 -2.23
CA TRP A 221 -8.01 -1.64 -1.55
C TRP A 221 -8.16 -0.53 -2.59
N ARG A 222 -9.38 -0.29 -3.02
CA ARG A 222 -9.66 0.57 -4.17
C ARG A 222 -9.21 2.01 -4.00
N ILE A 223 -8.97 2.45 -2.78
CA ILE A 223 -8.35 3.76 -2.49
C ILE A 223 -6.95 3.89 -3.12
N LEU A 224 -6.25 2.75 -3.32
CA LEU A 224 -4.92 2.67 -3.95
C LEU A 224 -5.00 2.31 -5.45
N HIS A 225 -6.17 1.97 -5.97
CA HIS A 225 -6.35 1.53 -7.36
C HIS A 225 -7.11 2.53 -8.21
N THR A 226 -8.01 3.30 -7.61
CA THR A 226 -8.77 4.34 -8.27
C THR A 226 -8.29 5.70 -7.80
N ASP A 227 -8.65 6.76 -8.53
CA ASP A 227 -8.15 8.10 -8.23
C ASP A 227 -8.33 8.51 -6.77
N TYR A 228 -7.22 8.80 -6.10
CA TYR A 228 -7.23 9.36 -4.75
C TYR A 228 -7.75 10.80 -4.78
N ARG A 229 -8.84 11.08 -4.05
CA ARG A 229 -9.60 12.34 -4.15
C ARG A 229 -9.45 13.26 -2.94
N ARG A 230 -8.71 12.84 -1.91
CA ARG A 230 -8.39 13.69 -0.77
C ARG A 230 -7.09 14.47 -1.03
N PRO A 231 -6.78 15.51 -0.23
CA PRO A 231 -5.53 16.25 -0.37
C PRO A 231 -4.31 15.32 -0.42
N PHE A 232 -3.41 15.58 -1.37
CA PHE A 232 -2.23 14.71 -1.60
C PHE A 232 -1.36 14.57 -0.35
N THR A 233 -1.32 15.59 0.51
CA THR A 233 -0.62 15.57 1.80
C THR A 233 -1.08 14.45 2.74
N THR A 234 -2.30 13.91 2.54
CA THR A 234 -2.84 12.79 3.32
C THR A 234 -2.64 11.43 2.63
N PHE A 235 -2.00 11.42 1.45
CA PHE A 235 -1.84 10.19 0.69
C PHE A 235 -0.78 9.24 1.29
N PRO A 236 0.40 9.72 1.74
CA PRO A 236 1.37 8.86 2.43
C PRO A 236 0.75 8.10 3.61
N GLU A 237 0.09 8.81 4.52
CA GLU A 237 -0.58 8.24 5.68
C GLU A 237 -1.66 7.20 5.27
N THR A 238 -2.39 7.47 4.18
CA THR A 238 -3.39 6.52 3.66
C THR A 238 -2.73 5.24 3.14
N ILE A 239 -1.59 5.34 2.45
CA ILE A 239 -0.83 4.19 1.95
C ILE A 239 -0.31 3.35 3.13
N THR A 240 0.33 4.00 4.11
CA THR A 240 0.84 3.32 5.32
C THR A 240 -0.29 2.61 6.08
N THR A 241 -1.44 3.26 6.24
CA THR A 241 -2.61 2.64 6.89
C THR A 241 -3.11 1.42 6.11
N VAL A 242 -3.18 1.50 4.77
CA VAL A 242 -3.62 0.35 3.95
C VAL A 242 -2.60 -0.77 3.98
N ALA A 243 -1.30 -0.45 3.97
CA ALA A 243 -0.23 -1.44 4.14
C ALA A 243 -0.37 -2.17 5.47
N ALA A 244 -0.55 -1.44 6.58
CA ALA A 244 -0.78 -2.01 7.90
C ALA A 244 -2.01 -2.94 7.94
N LEU A 245 -3.11 -2.52 7.29
CA LEU A 245 -4.31 -3.36 7.14
C LEU A 245 -4.05 -4.62 6.33
N GLU A 246 -3.20 -4.55 5.30
CA GLU A 246 -2.84 -5.71 4.48
C GLU A 246 -1.95 -6.69 5.26
N PHE A 247 -0.95 -6.20 5.98
CA PHE A 247 -0.15 -7.03 6.90
C PHE A 247 -1.03 -7.69 7.95
N TYR A 248 -1.85 -6.91 8.65
CA TYR A 248 -2.78 -7.42 9.66
C TYR A 248 -3.74 -8.48 9.11
N ARG A 249 -4.27 -8.29 7.90
CA ARG A 249 -5.16 -9.25 7.25
C ARG A 249 -4.49 -10.61 7.04
N ASN A 250 -3.20 -10.63 6.83
CA ASN A 250 -2.42 -11.84 6.54
C ASN A 250 -1.87 -12.52 7.81
N THR A 251 -2.06 -11.93 8.99
CA THR A 251 -1.66 -12.53 10.29
C THR A 251 -2.75 -13.41 10.91
N PHE A 252 -3.98 -13.41 10.35
CA PHE A 252 -5.11 -14.22 10.83
C PHE A 252 -5.23 -15.49 9.94
#